data_85bb2085909c4de095cd6c52db5c0920
#
_entry.id   85bb2085909c4de095cd6c52db5c0920
#
_cell.length_a   1.000
_cell.length_b   1.000
_cell.length_c   1.000
_cell.angle_alpha   90.00
_cell.angle_beta   90.00
_cell.angle_gamma   90.00
#
_symmetry.space_group_name_H-M   'P 1'
#
loop_
_entity.id
_entity.type
_entity.pdbx_description
1 polymer ?
#
loop_
_entity_poly.entity_id
_entity_poly.type
_entity_poly.pdbx_seq_one_letter_code
_entity_poly.pdbx_strand_id
1 'polypeptide(L)'
;WLLVLFFIPIAGFLLYLLFGQNLKRQHLFQWDDQKKIGLKEMILEQVKELKAGTYPFNNQASEKHFDLIYMHLMNNGALLSEDNDVKIFTDGQEKYSNLIKDIRNAKHFIHLQYYIIKNDRLGNEVLSELTKKAQEGVKVRVLYDELGSRSLTLSNKALVALKNAGGEVEVFFPNKFH
;
A
#
# COMPACT_ATOMS: atom_id res chain seq x y z
N TRP A 1 -10.49 -23.52 6.88
CA TRP A 1 -10.40 -24.78 6.11
C TRP A 1 -10.23 -26.01 7.00
N LEU A 2 -9.40 -25.99 8.04
CA LEU A 2 -9.18 -27.15 8.92
C LEU A 2 -10.48 -27.71 9.51
N LEU A 3 -11.39 -26.85 9.97
CA LEU A 3 -12.70 -27.29 10.49
C LEU A 3 -13.56 -27.94 9.39
N VAL A 4 -13.60 -27.37 8.21
CA VAL A 4 -14.36 -27.92 7.07
C VAL A 4 -13.81 -29.29 6.66
N LEU A 5 -12.49 -29.43 6.57
CA LEU A 5 -11.83 -30.70 6.26
C LEU A 5 -12.01 -31.75 7.36
N PHE A 6 -12.10 -31.31 8.62
CA PHE A 6 -12.32 -32.23 9.76
C PHE A 6 -13.76 -32.76 9.83
N PHE A 7 -14.76 -31.88 9.68
CA PHE A 7 -16.17 -32.30 9.81
C PHE A 7 -16.77 -32.89 8.54
N ILE A 8 -16.28 -32.47 7.37
CA ILE A 8 -16.79 -32.91 6.07
C ILE A 8 -15.59 -33.23 5.15
N PRO A 9 -14.83 -34.30 5.41
CA PRO A 9 -13.53 -34.49 4.76
C PRO A 9 -13.58 -34.57 3.24
N ILE A 10 -14.52 -35.31 2.67
CA ILE A 10 -14.59 -35.52 1.19
C ILE A 10 -15.07 -34.23 0.50
N ALA A 11 -16.23 -33.69 0.91
CA ALA A 11 -16.74 -32.45 0.33
C ALA A 11 -15.87 -31.25 0.66
N GLY A 12 -15.32 -31.20 1.89
CA GLY A 12 -14.37 -30.17 2.31
C GLY A 12 -13.08 -30.17 1.49
N PHE A 13 -12.57 -31.34 1.12
CA PHE A 13 -11.41 -31.46 0.23
C PHE A 13 -11.71 -30.95 -1.18
N LEU A 14 -12.85 -31.32 -1.76
CA LEU A 14 -13.29 -30.81 -3.06
C LEU A 14 -13.47 -29.28 -3.03
N LEU A 15 -14.12 -28.76 -2.00
CA LEU A 15 -14.27 -27.32 -1.79
C LEU A 15 -12.89 -26.63 -1.61
N TYR A 16 -11.96 -27.25 -0.90
CA TYR A 16 -10.60 -26.74 -0.76
C TYR A 16 -9.85 -26.67 -2.10
N LEU A 17 -9.99 -27.70 -2.95
CA LEU A 17 -9.38 -27.69 -4.29
C LEU A 17 -9.95 -26.59 -5.19
N LEU A 18 -11.25 -26.32 -5.07
CA LEU A 18 -11.94 -25.30 -5.87
C LEU A 18 -11.71 -23.89 -5.34
N PHE A 19 -11.75 -23.71 -4.01
CA PHE A 19 -11.76 -22.39 -3.36
C PHE A 19 -10.50 -22.08 -2.55
N GLY A 20 -9.62 -23.07 -2.32
CA GLY A 20 -8.38 -22.88 -1.60
C GLY A 20 -7.41 -22.00 -2.38
N GLN A 21 -7.04 -20.87 -1.80
CA GLN A 21 -6.03 -19.99 -2.40
C GLN A 21 -4.62 -20.54 -2.16
N ASN A 22 -3.87 -20.75 -3.22
CA ASN A 22 -2.47 -21.11 -3.12
C ASN A 22 -1.60 -19.85 -3.07
N LEU A 23 -1.30 -19.37 -1.86
CA LEU A 23 -0.48 -18.18 -1.62
C LEU A 23 0.93 -18.28 -2.25
N LYS A 24 1.48 -19.49 -2.41
CA LYS A 24 2.79 -19.68 -3.06
C LYS A 24 2.78 -19.39 -4.57
N ARG A 25 1.65 -19.50 -5.24
CA ARG A 25 1.53 -19.17 -6.68
C ARG A 25 1.33 -17.68 -6.95
N GLN A 26 0.91 -16.93 -5.95
CA GLN A 26 0.90 -15.48 -6.03
C GLN A 26 2.31 -15.05 -5.60
N HIS A 27 3.17 -14.69 -6.54
CA HIS A 27 4.48 -14.08 -6.27
C HIS A 27 4.28 -12.68 -5.66
N LEU A 28 3.65 -12.64 -4.45
CA LEU A 28 3.22 -11.42 -3.78
C LEU A 28 4.37 -10.52 -3.36
N PHE A 29 5.55 -11.12 -3.14
CA PHE A 29 6.76 -10.42 -2.76
C PHE A 29 7.95 -11.05 -3.47
N GLN A 30 8.39 -10.43 -4.56
CA GLN A 30 9.69 -10.75 -5.12
C GLN A 30 10.72 -9.86 -4.40
N TRP A 31 11.36 -10.42 -3.38
CA TRP A 31 12.47 -9.77 -2.67
C TRP A 31 13.65 -9.40 -3.58
N ASP A 32 13.67 -9.91 -4.81
CA ASP A 32 14.69 -9.59 -5.81
C ASP A 32 14.64 -8.12 -6.28
N ASP A 33 13.50 -7.43 -6.13
CA ASP A 33 13.42 -6.01 -6.47
C ASP A 33 14.20 -5.14 -5.49
N GLN A 34 14.35 -5.56 -4.23
CA GLN A 34 15.19 -4.87 -3.26
C GLN A 34 16.68 -4.89 -3.66
N LYS A 35 17.13 -5.96 -4.31
CA LYS A 35 18.51 -6.04 -4.83
C LYS A 35 18.74 -5.07 -5.99
N LYS A 36 17.73 -4.86 -6.83
CA LYS A 36 17.82 -3.98 -8.01
C LYS A 36 17.99 -2.50 -7.65
N ILE A 37 17.47 -2.08 -6.49
CA ILE A 37 17.55 -0.67 -6.06
C ILE A 37 18.71 -0.40 -5.08
N GLY A 38 19.61 -1.35 -4.85
CA GLY A 38 20.74 -1.19 -3.94
C GLY A 38 20.35 -1.08 -2.45
N LEU A 39 19.13 -1.47 -2.06
CA LEU A 39 18.65 -1.31 -0.69
C LEU A 39 19.49 -2.07 0.32
N LYS A 40 20.01 -3.24 -0.06
CA LYS A 40 20.86 -4.05 0.82
C LYS A 40 22.17 -3.34 1.17
N GLU A 41 22.79 -2.74 0.18
CA GLU A 41 24.02 -1.97 0.31
C GLU A 41 23.79 -0.76 1.23
N MET A 42 22.72 -0.02 1.03
CA MET A 42 22.33 1.11 1.88
C MET A 42 22.10 0.69 3.34
N ILE A 43 21.41 -0.45 3.56
CA ILE A 43 21.21 -1.00 4.91
C ILE A 43 22.54 -1.32 5.57
N LEU A 44 23.45 -2.02 4.87
CA LEU A 44 24.75 -2.40 5.41
C LEU A 44 25.62 -1.17 5.75
N GLU A 45 25.58 -0.14 4.91
CA GLU A 45 26.29 1.10 5.16
C GLU A 45 25.74 1.83 6.39
N GLN A 46 24.43 2.02 6.48
CA GLN A 46 23.81 2.68 7.63
C GLN A 46 24.04 1.88 8.94
N VAL A 47 24.01 0.54 8.90
CA VAL A 47 24.37 -0.31 10.05
C VAL A 47 25.82 -0.07 10.47
N LYS A 48 26.74 0.03 9.51
CA LYS A 48 28.16 0.28 9.79
C LYS A 48 28.36 1.64 10.46
N GLU A 49 27.75 2.69 9.93
CA GLU A 49 27.84 4.04 10.46
C GLU A 49 27.24 4.15 11.86
N LEU A 50 26.05 3.59 12.07
CA LEU A 50 25.38 3.57 13.37
C LEU A 50 26.21 2.82 14.42
N LYS A 51 26.79 1.65 14.08
CA LYS A 51 27.67 0.91 14.98
C LYS A 51 28.96 1.65 15.33
N ALA A 52 29.51 2.37 14.37
CA ALA A 52 30.72 3.15 14.56
C ALA A 52 30.46 4.48 15.30
N GLY A 53 29.19 4.87 15.52
CA GLY A 53 28.84 6.19 16.08
C GLY A 53 29.18 7.36 15.15
N THR A 54 29.25 7.09 13.84
CA THR A 54 29.62 8.08 12.82
C THR A 54 28.44 8.51 11.95
N TYR A 55 27.26 7.98 12.22
CA TYR A 55 26.06 8.36 11.48
C TYR A 55 25.72 9.85 11.74
N PRO A 56 25.59 10.67 10.69
CA PRO A 56 25.37 12.11 10.84
C PRO A 56 23.88 12.41 11.08
N PHE A 57 23.42 12.29 12.33
CA PHE A 57 22.06 12.66 12.68
C PHE A 57 21.79 14.14 12.44
N ASN A 58 20.72 14.47 11.72
CA ASN A 58 20.30 15.84 11.44
C ASN A 58 19.62 16.50 12.65
N ASN A 59 19.14 15.71 13.63
CA ASN A 59 18.55 16.26 14.84
C ASN A 59 18.82 15.39 16.08
N GLN A 60 18.83 16.06 17.24
CA GLN A 60 19.04 15.40 18.54
C GLN A 60 17.95 14.40 18.91
N ALA A 61 16.73 14.54 18.39
CA ALA A 61 15.66 13.59 18.69
C ALA A 61 15.93 12.24 18.06
N SER A 62 16.41 12.21 16.82
CA SER A 62 16.82 10.97 16.13
C SER A 62 17.97 10.29 16.90
N GLU A 63 18.99 11.03 17.31
CA GLU A 63 20.12 10.51 18.08
C GLU A 63 19.68 9.88 19.41
N LYS A 64 18.76 10.53 20.15
CA LYS A 64 18.22 10.01 21.41
C LYS A 64 17.45 8.70 21.25
N HIS A 65 16.94 8.42 20.08
CA HIS A 65 16.19 7.20 19.77
C HIS A 65 17.03 6.17 19.00
N PHE A 66 18.36 6.24 19.11
CA PHE A 66 19.31 5.35 18.45
C PHE A 66 18.94 3.87 18.58
N ASP A 67 18.63 3.40 19.79
CA ASP A 67 18.33 1.98 20.02
C ASP A 67 17.09 1.51 19.24
N LEU A 68 16.07 2.35 19.16
CA LEU A 68 14.86 2.07 18.40
C LEU A 68 15.15 2.03 16.90
N ILE A 69 15.88 3.01 16.40
CA ILE A 69 16.28 3.11 14.99
C ILE A 69 17.12 1.89 14.61
N TYR A 70 18.14 1.57 15.43
CA TYR A 70 19.01 0.43 15.19
C TYR A 70 18.25 -0.91 15.22
N MET A 71 17.32 -1.08 16.17
CA MET A 71 16.46 -2.25 16.25
C MET A 71 15.61 -2.43 14.97
N HIS A 72 14.98 -1.38 14.48
CA HIS A 72 14.17 -1.44 13.25
C HIS A 72 15.03 -1.71 12.01
N LEU A 73 16.20 -1.11 11.93
CA LEU A 73 17.14 -1.36 10.84
C LEU A 73 17.58 -2.83 10.81
N MET A 74 17.95 -3.38 11.98
CA MET A 74 18.43 -4.76 12.08
C MET A 74 17.33 -5.81 11.85
N ASN A 75 16.13 -5.59 12.38
CA ASN A 75 15.05 -6.58 12.32
C ASN A 75 14.26 -6.52 11.00
N ASN A 76 14.08 -5.35 10.45
CA ASN A 76 13.16 -5.12 9.33
C ASN A 76 13.86 -4.55 8.08
N GLY A 77 15.15 -4.22 8.15
CA GLY A 77 15.83 -3.50 7.10
C GLY A 77 15.24 -2.10 6.87
N ALA A 78 14.65 -1.50 7.91
CA ALA A 78 14.02 -0.19 7.84
C ALA A 78 15.08 0.91 7.95
N LEU A 79 15.47 1.48 6.81
CA LEU A 79 16.40 2.60 6.76
C LEU A 79 15.82 3.82 7.46
N LEU A 80 16.64 4.48 8.28
CA LEU A 80 16.33 5.81 8.75
C LEU A 80 16.42 6.79 7.58
N SER A 81 15.37 7.57 7.40
CA SER A 81 15.40 8.76 6.55
C SER A 81 15.10 9.99 7.40
N GLU A 82 15.84 11.05 7.19
CA GLU A 82 15.64 12.35 7.82
C GLU A 82 15.17 13.36 6.75
N ASP A 83 15.00 14.61 7.14
CA ASP A 83 14.50 15.68 6.24
C ASP A 83 13.09 15.41 5.70
N ASN A 84 12.24 14.76 6.52
CA ASN A 84 10.85 14.54 6.21
C ASN A 84 9.96 15.66 6.77
N ASP A 85 9.06 16.20 5.97
CA ASP A 85 7.96 17.04 6.46
C ASP A 85 6.75 16.15 6.79
N VAL A 86 6.37 16.10 8.08
CA VAL A 86 5.35 15.18 8.59
C VAL A 86 4.22 15.96 9.25
N LYS A 87 3.00 15.84 8.71
CA LYS A 87 1.79 16.34 9.33
C LYS A 87 0.94 15.19 9.86
N ILE A 88 0.66 15.21 11.17
CA ILE A 88 -0.18 14.22 11.84
C ILE A 88 -1.62 14.76 11.90
N PHE A 89 -2.58 13.99 11.41
CA PHE A 89 -4.00 14.27 11.49
C PHE A 89 -4.64 13.39 12.56
N THR A 90 -5.31 14.00 13.52
CA THR A 90 -6.08 13.31 14.56
C THR A 90 -7.58 13.27 14.26
N ASP A 91 -8.02 14.02 13.25
CA ASP A 91 -9.39 14.06 12.78
C ASP A 91 -9.51 13.59 11.33
N GLY A 92 -10.51 12.73 11.07
CA GLY A 92 -10.72 12.14 9.74
C GLY A 92 -11.18 13.15 8.70
N GLN A 93 -11.99 14.16 9.07
CA GLN A 93 -12.47 15.18 8.12
C GLN A 93 -11.30 16.06 7.67
N GLU A 94 -10.46 16.48 8.63
CA GLU A 94 -9.27 17.26 8.30
C GLU A 94 -8.35 16.47 7.37
N LYS A 95 -8.07 15.20 7.70
CA LYS A 95 -7.22 14.31 6.88
C LYS A 95 -7.75 14.20 5.45
N TYR A 96 -9.04 13.94 5.27
CA TYR A 96 -9.59 13.75 3.94
C TYR A 96 -9.75 15.06 3.16
N SER A 97 -10.02 16.18 3.83
CA SER A 97 -10.02 17.50 3.19
C SER A 97 -8.64 17.86 2.64
N ASN A 98 -7.57 17.56 3.39
CA ASN A 98 -6.21 17.75 2.91
C ASN A 98 -5.87 16.78 1.77
N LEU A 99 -6.27 15.48 1.85
CA LEU A 99 -6.07 14.52 0.77
C LEU A 99 -6.69 14.99 -0.55
N ILE A 100 -7.94 15.46 -0.52
CA ILE A 100 -8.62 16.00 -1.70
C ILE A 100 -7.89 17.23 -2.26
N LYS A 101 -7.42 18.12 -1.38
CA LYS A 101 -6.61 19.28 -1.78
C LYS A 101 -5.31 18.86 -2.46
N ASP A 102 -4.62 17.88 -1.92
CA ASP A 102 -3.36 17.36 -2.48
C ASP A 102 -3.59 16.68 -3.83
N ILE A 103 -4.67 15.89 -3.97
CA ILE A 103 -5.07 15.29 -5.25
C ILE A 103 -5.29 16.40 -6.29
N ARG A 104 -6.06 17.44 -5.97
CA ARG A 104 -6.34 18.56 -6.88
C ARG A 104 -5.08 19.32 -7.30
N ASN A 105 -4.10 19.42 -6.42
CA ASN A 105 -2.85 20.14 -6.67
C ASN A 105 -1.78 19.32 -7.38
N ALA A 106 -1.94 18.00 -7.48
CA ALA A 106 -0.96 17.11 -8.12
C ALA A 106 -0.73 17.49 -9.59
N LYS A 107 0.54 17.50 -10.01
CA LYS A 107 0.95 17.93 -11.36
C LYS A 107 1.48 16.79 -12.23
N HIS A 108 2.09 15.77 -11.61
CA HIS A 108 2.83 14.74 -12.34
C HIS A 108 2.24 13.36 -12.19
N PHE A 109 2.07 12.90 -10.94
CA PHE A 109 1.53 11.58 -10.66
C PHE A 109 0.81 11.54 -9.30
N ILE A 110 -0.09 10.56 -9.16
CA ILE A 110 -0.77 10.19 -7.91
C ILE A 110 -0.71 8.67 -7.78
N HIS A 111 -0.13 8.17 -6.69
CA HIS A 111 -0.21 6.77 -6.31
C HIS A 111 -1.06 6.64 -5.05
N LEU A 112 -2.24 6.06 -5.20
CA LEU A 112 -3.18 5.84 -4.10
C LEU A 112 -3.24 4.35 -3.75
N GLN A 113 -2.97 4.03 -2.49
CA GLN A 113 -3.10 2.66 -1.99
C GLN A 113 -3.97 2.64 -0.74
N TYR A 114 -5.03 1.82 -0.77
CA TYR A 114 -5.92 1.63 0.37
C TYR A 114 -6.30 0.16 0.53
N TYR A 115 -6.35 -0.33 1.78
CA TYR A 115 -6.93 -1.62 2.09
C TYR A 115 -8.45 -1.61 1.83
N ILE A 116 -9.15 -0.55 2.26
CA ILE A 116 -10.59 -0.40 2.07
C ILE A 116 -10.89 0.92 1.35
N ILE A 117 -11.51 0.82 0.18
CA ILE A 117 -12.20 1.92 -0.50
C ILE A 117 -13.68 1.53 -0.57
N LYS A 118 -14.56 2.30 0.06
CA LYS A 118 -16.00 2.03 0.05
C LYS A 118 -16.70 2.77 -1.09
N ASN A 119 -17.79 2.18 -1.58
CA ASN A 119 -18.71 2.86 -2.48
C ASN A 119 -19.68 3.73 -1.65
N ASP A 120 -19.14 4.77 -1.01
CA ASP A 120 -19.86 5.76 -0.23
C ASP A 120 -19.54 7.17 -0.74
N ARG A 121 -20.07 8.19 -0.07
CA ARG A 121 -19.85 9.59 -0.47
C ARG A 121 -18.36 9.93 -0.55
N LEU A 122 -17.58 9.54 0.45
CA LEU A 122 -16.16 9.89 0.52
C LEU A 122 -15.33 9.12 -0.54
N GLY A 123 -15.54 7.80 -0.66
CA GLY A 123 -14.85 7.00 -1.66
C GLY A 123 -15.14 7.46 -3.08
N ASN A 124 -16.40 7.80 -3.36
CA ASN A 124 -16.81 8.34 -4.67
C ASN A 124 -16.22 9.75 -4.93
N GLU A 125 -16.11 10.60 -3.90
CA GLU A 125 -15.48 11.91 -4.01
C GLU A 125 -14.00 11.76 -4.37
N VAL A 126 -13.25 10.92 -3.65
CA VAL A 126 -11.83 10.65 -3.93
C VAL A 126 -11.66 10.13 -5.36
N LEU A 127 -12.42 9.10 -5.77
CA LEU A 127 -12.33 8.53 -7.11
C LEU A 127 -12.73 9.53 -8.21
N SER A 128 -13.68 10.41 -7.95
CA SER A 128 -14.05 11.48 -8.88
C SER A 128 -12.92 12.48 -9.09
N GLU A 129 -12.25 12.92 -8.01
CA GLU A 129 -11.11 13.84 -8.13
C GLU A 129 -9.92 13.19 -8.83
N LEU A 130 -9.64 11.89 -8.56
CA LEU A 130 -8.64 11.12 -9.28
C LEU A 130 -8.96 11.01 -10.77
N THR A 131 -10.23 10.81 -11.12
CA THR A 131 -10.70 10.74 -12.51
C THR A 131 -10.45 12.07 -13.24
N LYS A 132 -10.78 13.21 -12.60
CA LYS A 132 -10.48 14.54 -13.15
C LYS A 132 -8.99 14.73 -13.41
N LYS A 133 -8.15 14.32 -12.45
CA LYS A 133 -6.69 14.44 -12.59
C LYS A 133 -6.15 13.56 -13.70
N ALA A 134 -6.68 12.35 -13.88
CA ALA A 134 -6.33 11.50 -15.02
C ALA A 134 -6.72 12.14 -16.36
N GLN A 135 -7.90 12.78 -16.45
CA GLN A 135 -8.33 13.54 -17.62
C GLN A 135 -7.42 14.75 -17.93
N GLU A 136 -6.82 15.34 -16.90
CA GLU A 136 -5.83 16.43 -17.04
C GLU A 136 -4.44 15.91 -17.44
N GLY A 137 -4.25 14.60 -17.63
CA GLY A 137 -2.96 13.98 -18.02
C GLY A 137 -2.03 13.65 -16.86
N VAL A 138 -2.47 13.77 -15.59
CA VAL A 138 -1.72 13.31 -14.43
C VAL A 138 -1.73 11.78 -14.40
N LYS A 139 -0.58 11.13 -14.16
CA LYS A 139 -0.49 9.68 -14.04
C LYS A 139 -1.11 9.23 -12.72
N VAL A 140 -2.31 8.63 -12.79
CA VAL A 140 -3.04 8.15 -11.61
C VAL A 140 -2.95 6.64 -11.52
N ARG A 141 -2.47 6.12 -10.37
CA ARG A 141 -2.43 4.69 -10.06
C ARG A 141 -3.15 4.42 -8.74
N VAL A 142 -4.07 3.48 -8.78
CA VAL A 142 -4.84 3.06 -7.59
C VAL A 142 -4.63 1.57 -7.36
N LEU A 143 -4.22 1.23 -6.13
CA LEU A 143 -4.15 -0.14 -5.65
C LEU A 143 -5.10 -0.31 -4.47
N TYR A 144 -5.97 -1.32 -4.51
CA TYR A 144 -6.88 -1.61 -3.43
C TYR A 144 -7.05 -3.12 -3.21
N ASP A 145 -7.43 -3.52 -2.00
CA ASP A 145 -7.74 -4.91 -1.69
C ASP A 145 -9.19 -5.25 -2.09
N GLU A 146 -9.39 -6.35 -2.81
CA GLU A 146 -10.72 -6.72 -3.32
C GLU A 146 -11.68 -7.07 -2.20
N LEU A 147 -11.24 -7.84 -1.21
CA LEU A 147 -12.08 -8.28 -0.11
C LEU A 147 -12.47 -7.09 0.78
N GLY A 148 -11.51 -6.22 1.10
CA GLY A 148 -11.74 -5.01 1.87
C GLY A 148 -12.65 -4.01 1.15
N SER A 149 -12.58 -3.94 -0.18
CA SER A 149 -13.31 -2.98 -1.01
C SER A 149 -14.47 -3.60 -1.80
N ARG A 150 -15.07 -4.68 -1.31
CA ARG A 150 -16.10 -5.46 -2.02
C ARG A 150 -17.28 -4.62 -2.53
N SER A 151 -17.73 -3.62 -1.76
CA SER A 151 -18.83 -2.74 -2.18
C SER A 151 -18.48 -1.88 -3.40
N LEU A 152 -17.22 -1.48 -3.52
CA LEU A 152 -16.70 -0.74 -4.67
C LEU A 152 -16.56 -1.65 -5.89
N THR A 153 -16.00 -2.84 -5.70
CA THR A 153 -15.79 -3.83 -6.76
C THR A 153 -17.11 -4.24 -7.40
N LEU A 154 -18.16 -4.47 -6.62
CA LEU A 154 -19.49 -4.86 -7.11
C LEU A 154 -20.20 -3.76 -7.91
N SER A 155 -20.01 -2.48 -7.56
CA SER A 155 -20.63 -1.36 -8.29
C SER A 155 -19.80 -0.84 -9.47
N ASN A 156 -18.51 -0.98 -9.41
CA ASN A 156 -17.38 -0.62 -10.28
C ASN A 156 -17.47 0.65 -11.15
N LYS A 157 -18.58 1.39 -11.15
CA LYS A 157 -18.79 2.58 -12.02
C LYS A 157 -17.68 3.63 -11.89
N ALA A 158 -17.31 3.96 -10.66
CA ALA A 158 -16.27 4.97 -10.42
C ALA A 158 -14.89 4.48 -10.87
N LEU A 159 -14.59 3.18 -10.71
CA LEU A 159 -13.35 2.57 -11.18
C LEU A 159 -13.29 2.53 -12.72
N VAL A 160 -14.41 2.20 -13.37
CA VAL A 160 -14.52 2.24 -14.84
C VAL A 160 -14.31 3.66 -15.36
N ALA A 161 -14.92 4.66 -14.71
CA ALA A 161 -14.73 6.06 -15.08
C ALA A 161 -13.25 6.48 -14.97
N LEU A 162 -12.56 6.08 -13.90
CA LEU A 162 -11.13 6.35 -13.72
C LEU A 162 -10.29 5.67 -14.80
N LYS A 163 -10.56 4.38 -15.12
CA LYS A 163 -9.85 3.67 -16.19
C LYS A 163 -10.08 4.32 -17.55
N ASN A 164 -11.31 4.71 -17.85
CA ASN A 164 -11.65 5.40 -19.11
C ASN A 164 -10.98 6.78 -19.24
N ALA A 165 -10.66 7.40 -18.11
CA ALA A 165 -9.90 8.65 -18.05
C ALA A 165 -8.37 8.46 -18.19
N GLY A 166 -7.90 7.21 -18.33
CA GLY A 166 -6.47 6.89 -18.44
C GLY A 166 -5.79 6.53 -17.11
N GLY A 167 -6.55 6.39 -16.02
CA GLY A 167 -6.02 5.92 -14.74
C GLY A 167 -5.76 4.41 -14.74
N GLU A 168 -4.69 3.99 -14.09
CA GLU A 168 -4.33 2.58 -13.87
C GLU A 168 -4.94 2.13 -12.52
N VAL A 169 -5.67 1.02 -12.54
CA VAL A 169 -6.32 0.48 -11.33
C VAL A 169 -6.01 -1.00 -11.22
N GLU A 170 -5.33 -1.37 -10.14
CA GLU A 170 -4.94 -2.74 -9.85
C GLU A 170 -5.56 -3.21 -8.53
N VAL A 171 -5.78 -4.52 -8.45
CA VAL A 171 -6.40 -5.18 -7.32
C VAL A 171 -5.38 -6.04 -6.62
N PHE A 172 -5.20 -5.80 -5.32
CA PHE A 172 -4.41 -6.68 -4.48
C PHE A 172 -5.27 -7.86 -4.04
N PHE A 173 -4.76 -9.07 -4.20
CA PHE A 173 -5.50 -10.32 -3.96
C PHE A 173 -6.81 -10.45 -4.74
N PRO A 174 -6.76 -10.47 -6.09
CA PRO A 174 -7.96 -10.66 -6.88
C PRO A 174 -8.61 -12.01 -6.58
N ASN A 175 -9.93 -12.01 -6.40
CA ASN A 175 -10.71 -13.23 -6.24
C ASN A 175 -10.73 -14.01 -7.56
N LYS A 176 -10.51 -15.31 -7.51
CA LYS A 176 -10.47 -16.17 -8.72
C LYS A 176 -11.82 -16.33 -9.43
N PHE A 177 -12.88 -15.72 -8.91
CA PHE A 177 -14.25 -15.86 -9.40
C PHE A 177 -14.79 -14.62 -10.11
N HIS A 178 -13.91 -13.78 -10.61
CA HIS A 178 -14.28 -12.68 -11.49
C HIS A 178 -13.62 -12.80 -12.85
#